data_251d8e77ea8f6a8286c4e3c84356d118
#
_entry.id   251d8e77ea8f6a8286c4e3c84356d118
#
_cell.length_a   1.000
_cell.length_b   1.000
_cell.length_c   1.000
_cell.angle_alpha   90.00
_cell.angle_beta   90.00
_cell.angle_gamma   90.00
#
_symmetry.space_group_name_H-M   'P 1'
#
loop_
_entity.id
_entity.type
_entity.pdbx_description
1 polymer ?
#
loop_
_entity_poly.entity_id
_entity_poly.type
_entity_poly.pdbx_seq_one_letter_code
_entity_poly.pdbx_strand_id
1 'polypeptide(L)'
;MLASPRQTPAVLAAALIAVALCTVPAALADDGAAHAWLERMHRAVEELNYEGVFVHVHGGRAESHYVVHRYMDGRVSERIVSLDGAGREIVRHEDEVTCILPDQRTVLVEGRRELSPLVSALPASADALGVHYELLLQGQTRIAERPTEILIIQPLDGYRYGYKLWLDQDTAMPLKTQLRDETGEVVEQILFTSISLPEYIPASAMAPVTPTEGFTWLRRGSAEGHDGQRVEWRAARLPAGFRLTSAAVSMMADSSYPVQHLVYSDGLAAVSVFIEDPQAEGDWTLGLARVGGANAFSLRHDGRVVTAIGEVPARTVEAIARSLEAGDPHEAPDGGH
;
A
#
# COMPACT_ATOMS: atom_id res chain seq x y z
N MET A 1 2.57 95.08 33.58
CA MET A 1 3.79 94.28 33.77
C MET A 1 3.44 92.85 33.34
N LEU A 2 3.82 92.54 32.12
CA LEU A 2 3.48 91.29 31.45
C LEU A 2 4.67 90.34 31.53
N ALA A 3 4.52 89.18 32.13
CA ALA A 3 5.53 88.09 32.15
C ALA A 3 5.27 87.10 31.02
N SER A 4 6.28 86.95 30.18
CA SER A 4 6.31 86.01 29.04
C SER A 4 6.57 84.59 29.52
N PRO A 5 5.93 83.58 28.92
CA PRO A 5 6.24 82.15 29.22
C PRO A 5 7.41 81.64 28.35
N ARG A 6 8.33 80.99 29.03
CA ARG A 6 9.46 80.31 28.41
C ARG A 6 8.98 78.99 27.70
N GLN A 7 9.29 78.88 26.42
CA GLN A 7 9.15 77.63 25.67
C GLN A 7 10.30 76.65 25.98
N THR A 8 9.97 75.40 26.36
CA THR A 8 10.88 74.31 26.46
C THR A 8 10.83 73.49 25.16
N PRO A 9 11.98 73.07 24.60
CA PRO A 9 11.97 72.25 23.38
C PRO A 9 11.67 70.80 23.73
N ALA A 10 10.70 70.19 22.97
CA ALA A 10 10.40 68.79 23.04
C ALA A 10 11.47 67.99 22.24
N VAL A 11 12.14 67.07 22.94
CA VAL A 11 13.08 66.13 22.33
C VAL A 11 12.26 64.96 21.80
N LEU A 12 12.16 64.84 20.48
CA LEU A 12 11.62 63.65 19.80
C LEU A 12 12.66 62.50 19.90
N ALA A 13 12.38 61.52 20.73
CA ALA A 13 13.08 60.23 20.72
C ALA A 13 12.49 59.35 19.63
N ALA A 14 13.21 59.18 18.51
CA ALA A 14 12.89 58.21 17.47
C ALA A 14 13.30 56.81 17.94
N ALA A 15 12.32 55.97 18.29
CA ALA A 15 12.53 54.57 18.58
C ALA A 15 12.67 53.77 17.24
N LEU A 16 13.89 53.38 16.93
CA LEU A 16 14.19 52.42 15.83
C LEU A 16 13.76 51.02 16.31
N ILE A 17 12.63 50.51 15.80
CA ILE A 17 12.23 49.12 15.95
C ILE A 17 13.03 48.32 14.92
N ALA A 18 14.07 47.63 15.36
CA ALA A 18 14.77 46.63 14.56
C ALA A 18 13.89 45.36 14.44
N VAL A 19 13.22 45.22 13.33
CA VAL A 19 12.55 43.96 12.95
C VAL A 19 13.65 42.95 12.61
N ALA A 20 13.98 42.09 13.57
CA ALA A 20 14.80 40.91 13.31
C ALA A 20 14.00 39.95 12.41
N LEU A 21 14.27 39.92 11.11
CA LEU A 21 13.85 38.84 10.23
C LEU A 21 14.53 37.57 10.73
N CYS A 22 13.81 36.75 11.50
CA CYS A 22 14.16 35.35 11.69
C CYS A 22 13.99 34.66 10.35
N THR A 23 15.07 34.60 9.56
CA THR A 23 15.17 33.65 8.47
C THR A 23 15.21 32.26 9.10
N VAL A 24 14.04 31.58 9.12
CA VAL A 24 13.99 30.14 9.39
C VAL A 24 14.80 29.50 8.25
N PRO A 25 15.92 28.82 8.51
CA PRO A 25 16.59 28.09 7.46
C PRO A 25 15.57 27.08 6.93
N ALA A 26 15.24 27.15 5.63
CA ALA A 26 14.60 26.03 4.95
C ALA A 26 15.52 24.85 5.21
N ALA A 27 15.07 23.88 6.02
CA ALA A 27 15.76 22.62 6.17
C ALA A 27 15.89 22.08 4.75
N LEU A 28 17.12 22.04 4.23
CA LEU A 28 17.44 21.24 3.06
C LEU A 28 16.91 19.85 3.43
N ALA A 29 15.94 19.36 2.67
CA ALA A 29 15.42 18.02 2.87
C ALA A 29 16.63 17.09 2.88
N ASP A 30 16.88 16.47 4.03
CA ASP A 30 17.95 15.48 4.17
C ASP A 30 17.42 14.18 3.54
N ASP A 31 17.52 14.13 2.21
CA ASP A 31 17.06 13.02 1.38
C ASP A 31 17.65 11.68 1.90
N GLY A 32 18.91 11.72 2.36
CA GLY A 32 19.58 10.58 2.97
C GLY A 32 18.93 10.11 4.27
N ALA A 33 18.47 11.03 5.13
CA ALA A 33 17.79 10.66 6.38
C ALA A 33 16.41 10.04 6.11
N ALA A 34 15.65 10.56 5.17
CA ALA A 34 14.35 10.01 4.79
C ALA A 34 14.47 8.60 4.19
N HIS A 35 15.47 8.37 3.33
CA HIS A 35 15.81 7.04 2.81
C HIS A 35 16.21 6.07 3.95
N ALA A 36 17.05 6.51 4.88
CA ALA A 36 17.47 5.68 6.01
C ALA A 36 16.26 5.28 6.91
N TRP A 37 15.27 6.16 7.08
CA TRP A 37 14.03 5.83 7.78
C TRP A 37 13.21 4.77 7.06
N LEU A 38 13.09 4.87 5.74
CA LEU A 38 12.37 3.89 4.93
C LEU A 38 13.03 2.50 4.99
N GLU A 39 14.36 2.44 4.86
CA GLU A 39 15.11 1.19 5.00
C GLU A 39 15.01 0.57 6.40
N ARG A 40 15.03 1.40 7.45
CA ARG A 40 14.80 0.92 8.82
C ARG A 40 13.39 0.38 8.99
N MET A 41 12.39 1.04 8.42
CA MET A 41 11.00 0.59 8.44
C MET A 41 10.84 -0.79 7.80
N HIS A 42 11.47 -1.03 6.65
CA HIS A 42 11.44 -2.34 6.00
C HIS A 42 11.94 -3.44 6.93
N ARG A 43 13.14 -3.25 7.48
CA ARG A 43 13.69 -4.21 8.44
C ARG A 43 12.80 -4.39 9.66
N ALA A 44 12.19 -3.32 10.15
CA ALA A 44 11.31 -3.40 11.31
C ALA A 44 10.08 -4.27 11.06
N VAL A 45 9.45 -4.12 9.91
CA VAL A 45 8.25 -4.89 9.54
C VAL A 45 8.56 -6.37 9.30
N GLU A 46 9.73 -6.66 8.75
CA GLU A 46 10.14 -8.03 8.42
C GLU A 46 10.76 -8.78 9.60
N GLU A 47 11.59 -8.10 10.41
CA GLU A 47 12.48 -8.76 11.37
C GLU A 47 12.07 -8.58 12.83
N LEU A 48 11.15 -7.68 13.16
CA LEU A 48 10.70 -7.52 14.54
C LEU A 48 9.63 -8.55 14.89
N ASN A 49 9.67 -9.01 16.15
CA ASN A 49 8.53 -9.66 16.76
C ASN A 49 7.56 -8.59 17.25
N TYR A 50 6.30 -8.68 16.86
CA TYR A 50 5.28 -7.76 17.35
C TYR A 50 3.92 -8.42 17.49
N GLU A 51 3.15 -7.91 18.42
CA GLU A 51 1.74 -8.22 18.58
C GLU A 51 0.97 -6.96 18.93
N GLY A 52 -0.28 -6.88 18.49
CA GLY A 52 -1.07 -5.69 18.74
C GLY A 52 -2.42 -5.69 18.06
N VAL A 53 -3.16 -4.61 18.29
CA VAL A 53 -4.44 -4.34 17.64
C VAL A 53 -4.28 -3.16 16.70
N PHE A 54 -4.71 -3.33 15.47
CA PHE A 54 -4.78 -2.24 14.51
C PHE A 54 -6.19 -2.11 13.92
N VAL A 55 -6.51 -0.90 13.49
CA VAL A 55 -7.71 -0.59 12.71
C VAL A 55 -7.29 -0.35 11.27
N HIS A 56 -7.92 -1.07 10.36
CA HIS A 56 -7.81 -0.88 8.93
C HIS A 56 -9.05 -0.12 8.42
N VAL A 57 -8.82 1.02 7.80
CA VAL A 57 -9.88 1.84 7.19
C VAL A 57 -9.68 1.81 5.69
N HIS A 58 -10.64 1.25 4.97
CA HIS A 58 -10.61 1.12 3.52
C HIS A 58 -12.01 1.20 2.94
N GLY A 59 -12.20 1.94 1.84
CA GLY A 59 -13.52 2.05 1.19
C GLY A 59 -14.65 2.56 2.10
N GLY A 60 -14.32 3.39 3.09
CA GLY A 60 -15.27 3.94 4.07
C GLY A 60 -15.66 2.97 5.19
N ARG A 61 -15.05 1.79 5.28
CA ARG A 61 -15.23 0.82 6.36
C ARG A 61 -14.02 0.81 7.28
N ALA A 62 -14.25 0.58 8.56
CA ALA A 62 -13.21 0.39 9.57
C ALA A 62 -13.36 -1.02 10.13
N GLU A 63 -12.28 -1.78 10.11
CA GLU A 63 -12.21 -3.14 10.62
C GLU A 63 -11.04 -3.24 11.61
N SER A 64 -11.28 -3.89 12.74
CA SER A 64 -10.27 -4.08 13.80
C SER A 64 -9.66 -5.47 13.69
N HIS A 65 -8.36 -5.57 13.84
CA HIS A 65 -7.62 -6.82 13.73
C HIS A 65 -6.62 -6.94 14.87
N TYR A 66 -6.45 -8.16 15.36
CA TYR A 66 -5.33 -8.53 16.21
C TYR A 66 -4.28 -9.25 15.37
N VAL A 67 -3.05 -8.81 15.44
CA VAL A 67 -1.91 -9.38 14.73
C VAL A 67 -0.88 -9.92 15.70
N VAL A 68 -0.29 -11.05 15.35
CA VAL A 68 0.94 -11.59 15.94
C VAL A 68 1.90 -11.89 14.80
N HIS A 69 3.05 -11.25 14.82
CA HIS A 69 4.11 -11.44 13.84
C HIS A 69 5.36 -11.96 14.56
N ARG A 70 5.86 -13.09 14.11
CA ARG A 70 7.02 -13.77 14.68
C ARG A 70 8.10 -13.91 13.62
N TYR A 71 9.28 -13.38 13.93
CA TYR A 71 10.51 -13.60 13.17
C TYR A 71 11.47 -14.45 13.99
N MET A 72 11.92 -15.56 13.43
CA MET A 72 12.85 -16.47 14.08
C MET A 72 13.69 -17.20 13.02
N ASP A 73 15.00 -17.19 13.17
CA ASP A 73 15.94 -17.90 12.29
C ASP A 73 15.74 -17.59 10.79
N GLY A 74 15.47 -16.31 10.48
CA GLY A 74 15.23 -15.86 9.09
C GLY A 74 13.86 -16.21 8.52
N ARG A 75 12.92 -16.70 9.36
CA ARG A 75 11.57 -17.11 8.94
C ARG A 75 10.51 -16.27 9.59
N VAL A 76 9.54 -15.87 8.78
CA VAL A 76 8.36 -15.13 9.23
C VAL A 76 7.18 -16.07 9.41
N SER A 77 6.48 -15.91 10.51
CA SER A 77 5.15 -16.48 10.73
C SER A 77 4.22 -15.37 11.22
N GLU A 78 3.01 -15.34 10.74
CA GLU A 78 2.05 -14.31 11.10
C GLU A 78 0.65 -14.89 11.33
N ARG A 79 -0.06 -14.36 12.31
CA ARG A 79 -1.46 -14.67 12.54
C ARG A 79 -2.23 -13.37 12.70
N ILE A 80 -3.28 -13.21 11.89
CA ILE A 80 -4.20 -12.06 11.93
C ILE A 80 -5.60 -12.58 12.22
N VAL A 81 -6.27 -11.98 13.19
CA VAL A 81 -7.65 -12.31 13.57
C VAL A 81 -8.50 -11.05 13.45
N SER A 82 -9.60 -11.13 12.70
CA SER A 82 -10.62 -10.08 12.70
C SER A 82 -11.32 -10.03 14.04
N LEU A 83 -11.42 -8.84 14.65
CA LEU A 83 -12.07 -8.64 15.95
C LEU A 83 -13.54 -8.21 15.83
N ASP A 84 -13.96 -7.85 14.63
CA ASP A 84 -15.32 -7.44 14.30
C ASP A 84 -15.79 -8.05 12.98
N GLY A 85 -17.08 -7.91 12.70
CA GLY A 85 -17.69 -8.43 11.47
C GLY A 85 -17.75 -9.96 11.39
N ALA A 86 -17.70 -10.48 10.16
CA ALA A 86 -17.54 -11.90 9.89
C ALA A 86 -16.15 -12.33 10.35
N GLY A 87 -16.08 -13.17 11.39
CA GLY A 87 -14.81 -13.64 11.94
C GLY A 87 -13.94 -14.22 10.82
N ARG A 88 -12.72 -13.78 10.72
CA ARG A 88 -11.72 -14.32 9.79
C ARG A 88 -10.39 -14.44 10.53
N GLU A 89 -9.75 -15.58 10.37
CA GLU A 89 -8.40 -15.78 10.87
C GLU A 89 -7.50 -16.18 9.71
N ILE A 90 -6.37 -15.50 9.59
CA ILE A 90 -5.34 -15.79 8.60
C ILE A 90 -4.10 -16.21 9.36
N VAL A 91 -3.59 -17.38 9.04
CA VAL A 91 -2.30 -17.87 9.54
C VAL A 91 -1.37 -18.06 8.36
N ARG A 92 -0.25 -17.38 8.42
CA ARG A 92 0.84 -17.52 7.44
C ARG A 92 2.00 -18.22 8.08
N HIS A 93 2.48 -19.25 7.43
CA HIS A 93 3.67 -19.97 7.85
C HIS A 93 4.50 -20.32 6.61
N GLU A 94 5.68 -19.74 6.47
CA GLU A 94 6.55 -19.88 5.30
C GLU A 94 5.79 -19.53 4.00
N ASP A 95 5.61 -20.50 3.12
CA ASP A 95 4.98 -20.33 1.81
C ASP A 95 3.49 -20.77 1.81
N GLU A 96 2.91 -21.08 2.96
CA GLU A 96 1.51 -21.49 3.10
C GLU A 96 0.70 -20.43 3.85
N VAL A 97 -0.45 -20.07 3.29
CA VAL A 97 -1.45 -19.20 3.91
C VAL A 97 -2.71 -20.01 4.16
N THR A 98 -3.12 -20.08 5.42
CA THR A 98 -4.37 -20.70 5.85
C THR A 98 -5.36 -19.61 6.21
N CYS A 99 -6.46 -19.50 5.48
CA CYS A 99 -7.56 -18.58 5.76
C CYS A 99 -8.74 -19.37 6.34
N ILE A 100 -9.11 -19.07 7.57
CA ILE A 100 -10.24 -19.71 8.28
C ILE A 100 -11.42 -18.74 8.23
N LEU A 101 -12.54 -19.22 7.69
CA LEU A 101 -13.78 -18.49 7.47
C LEU A 101 -14.90 -19.13 8.29
N PRO A 102 -15.10 -18.73 9.56
CA PRO A 102 -16.03 -19.39 10.48
C PRO A 102 -17.46 -19.37 9.98
N ASP A 103 -17.91 -18.23 9.44
CA ASP A 103 -19.31 -18.06 8.95
C ASP A 103 -19.62 -18.98 7.76
N GLN A 104 -18.61 -19.32 6.95
CA GLN A 104 -18.72 -20.23 5.83
C GLN A 104 -18.35 -21.68 6.20
N ARG A 105 -17.90 -21.92 7.45
CA ARG A 105 -17.35 -23.19 7.92
C ARG A 105 -16.30 -23.75 6.94
N THR A 106 -15.43 -22.89 6.46
CA THR A 106 -14.46 -23.23 5.42
C THR A 106 -13.06 -22.84 5.88
N VAL A 107 -12.09 -23.71 5.59
CA VAL A 107 -10.67 -23.43 5.67
C VAL A 107 -10.09 -23.48 4.27
N LEU A 108 -9.52 -22.36 3.82
CA LEU A 108 -8.82 -22.28 2.55
C LEU A 108 -7.32 -22.29 2.81
N VAL A 109 -6.61 -23.22 2.18
CA VAL A 109 -5.15 -23.33 2.24
C VAL A 109 -4.59 -23.03 0.87
N GLU A 110 -3.73 -22.04 0.77
CA GLU A 110 -3.10 -21.60 -0.49
C GLU A 110 -1.58 -21.62 -0.33
N GLY A 111 -0.91 -22.22 -1.31
CA GLY A 111 0.55 -22.12 -1.44
C GLY A 111 0.90 -20.83 -2.16
N ARG A 112 0.92 -19.70 -1.43
CA ARG A 112 1.19 -18.39 -1.98
C ARG A 112 2.01 -17.55 -1.01
N ARG A 113 3.01 -16.87 -1.52
CA ARG A 113 3.65 -15.75 -0.85
C ARG A 113 2.75 -14.51 -0.96
N GLU A 114 1.61 -14.50 -0.27
CA GLU A 114 0.90 -13.24 -0.07
C GLU A 114 1.59 -12.45 1.04
N LEU A 115 1.94 -11.21 0.74
CA LEU A 115 2.45 -10.31 1.76
C LEU A 115 1.32 -9.99 2.76
N SER A 116 1.68 -9.78 4.02
CA SER A 116 0.76 -9.24 5.02
C SER A 116 0.10 -7.96 4.52
N PRO A 117 -1.17 -7.70 4.85
CA PRO A 117 -1.79 -6.40 4.56
C PRO A 117 -0.95 -5.21 5.05
N LEU A 118 -0.22 -5.38 6.16
CA LEU A 118 0.71 -4.37 6.68
C LEU A 118 1.93 -4.18 5.79
N VAL A 119 2.40 -5.24 5.13
CA VAL A 119 3.60 -5.21 4.27
C VAL A 119 3.22 -4.85 2.84
N SER A 120 2.08 -5.35 2.34
CA SER A 120 1.65 -5.13 0.95
C SER A 120 1.33 -3.67 0.64
N ALA A 121 0.98 -2.89 1.67
CA ALA A 121 0.72 -1.45 1.56
C ALA A 121 1.98 -0.58 1.67
N LEU A 122 3.19 -1.19 1.72
CA LEU A 122 4.44 -0.46 1.90
C LEU A 122 5.37 -0.67 0.70
N PRO A 123 6.21 0.33 0.35
CA PRO A 123 7.17 0.18 -0.73
C PRO A 123 8.16 -0.93 -0.43
N ALA A 124 8.53 -1.73 -1.42
CA ALA A 124 9.44 -2.87 -1.25
C ALA A 124 10.87 -2.47 -0.87
N SER A 125 11.33 -1.28 -1.22
CA SER A 125 12.60 -0.67 -0.81
C SER A 125 12.61 0.81 -1.19
N ALA A 126 13.55 1.59 -0.65
CA ALA A 126 13.74 2.98 -1.05
C ALA A 126 14.17 3.08 -2.53
N ASP A 127 15.00 2.15 -2.98
CA ASP A 127 15.46 2.10 -4.38
C ASP A 127 14.31 1.81 -5.36
N ALA A 128 13.27 1.08 -4.92
CA ALA A 128 12.10 0.78 -5.74
C ALA A 128 11.27 2.04 -6.08
N LEU A 129 11.38 3.11 -5.29
CA LEU A 129 10.66 4.38 -5.54
C LEU A 129 11.28 5.16 -6.72
N GLY A 130 12.57 4.96 -7.00
CA GLY A 130 13.27 5.60 -8.10
C GLY A 130 13.14 7.13 -8.10
N VAL A 131 13.10 7.70 -9.29
CA VAL A 131 12.95 9.16 -9.51
C VAL A 131 11.50 9.64 -9.55
N HIS A 132 10.55 8.79 -9.16
CA HIS A 132 9.11 9.08 -9.29
C HIS A 132 8.47 9.58 -8.00
N TYR A 133 9.20 9.50 -6.89
CA TYR A 133 8.75 9.95 -5.58
C TYR A 133 9.84 10.78 -4.89
N GLU A 134 9.41 11.72 -4.08
CA GLU A 134 10.23 12.47 -3.15
C GLU A 134 9.94 11.98 -1.73
N LEU A 135 10.99 11.80 -0.93
CA LEU A 135 10.89 11.40 0.46
C LEU A 135 11.12 12.61 1.37
N LEU A 136 10.20 12.88 2.28
CA LEU A 136 10.26 14.05 3.16
C LEU A 136 10.01 13.66 4.62
N LEU A 137 10.83 14.17 5.54
CA LEU A 137 10.55 14.12 6.98
C LEU A 137 9.73 15.34 7.38
N GLN A 138 8.60 15.12 8.06
CA GLN A 138 7.64 16.18 8.41
C GLN A 138 7.55 16.45 9.91
N GLY A 139 8.51 16.00 10.72
CA GLY A 139 8.51 16.21 12.16
C GLY A 139 7.91 15.04 12.93
N GLN A 140 7.58 15.28 14.21
CA GLN A 140 7.35 14.23 15.19
C GLN A 140 5.98 14.35 15.84
N THR A 141 5.42 13.20 16.30
CA THR A 141 4.17 13.13 17.07
C THR A 141 4.13 11.86 17.92
N ARG A 142 2.95 11.46 18.40
CA ARG A 142 2.73 10.20 19.15
C ARG A 142 1.62 9.39 18.52
N ILE A 143 1.86 8.08 18.37
CA ILE A 143 0.87 7.06 17.97
C ILE A 143 0.99 5.88 18.93
N ALA A 144 -0.13 5.34 19.39
CA ALA A 144 -0.16 4.21 20.33
C ALA A 144 0.81 4.40 21.52
N GLU A 145 0.80 5.61 22.11
CA GLU A 145 1.66 6.05 23.22
C GLU A 145 3.18 6.10 22.92
N ARG A 146 3.60 5.86 21.69
CA ARG A 146 5.01 5.85 21.27
C ARG A 146 5.35 7.10 20.45
N PRO A 147 6.53 7.69 20.65
CA PRO A 147 6.99 8.81 19.83
C PRO A 147 7.27 8.32 18.41
N THR A 148 6.87 9.13 17.42
CA THR A 148 7.01 8.77 16.00
C THR A 148 7.64 9.89 15.20
N GLU A 149 8.42 9.51 14.18
CA GLU A 149 8.84 10.36 13.06
C GLU A 149 7.83 10.26 11.93
N ILE A 150 7.54 11.36 11.24
CA ILE A 150 6.61 11.37 10.12
C ILE A 150 7.40 11.38 8.83
N LEU A 151 7.25 10.31 8.03
CA LEU A 151 7.79 10.19 6.69
C LEU A 151 6.68 10.34 5.64
N ILE A 152 6.91 11.19 4.64
CA ILE A 152 6.01 11.37 3.49
C ILE A 152 6.70 10.80 2.27
N ILE A 153 5.97 10.02 1.48
CA ILE A 153 6.34 9.56 0.14
C ILE A 153 5.44 10.33 -0.82
N GLN A 154 6.00 11.37 -1.42
CA GLN A 154 5.28 12.30 -2.29
C GLN A 154 5.49 11.92 -3.75
N PRO A 155 4.42 11.60 -4.52
CA PRO A 155 4.57 11.37 -5.95
C PRO A 155 4.93 12.67 -6.68
N LEU A 156 5.80 12.56 -7.68
CA LEU A 156 6.25 13.68 -8.52
C LEU A 156 5.43 13.84 -9.79
N ASP A 157 4.45 12.96 -10.02
CA ASP A 157 3.53 13.03 -11.15
C ASP A 157 2.07 12.77 -10.72
N GLY A 158 1.14 12.77 -11.65
CA GLY A 158 -0.28 12.55 -11.39
C GLY A 158 -0.74 11.10 -11.63
N TYR A 159 0.16 10.12 -11.72
CA TYR A 159 -0.18 8.73 -12.03
C TYR A 159 -0.17 7.81 -10.82
N ARG A 160 0.14 8.32 -9.62
CA ARG A 160 0.26 7.54 -8.39
C ARG A 160 -0.19 8.33 -7.18
N TYR A 161 -0.57 7.62 -6.13
CA TYR A 161 -0.91 8.19 -4.84
C TYR A 161 0.32 8.32 -3.95
N GLY A 162 0.23 9.15 -2.92
CA GLY A 162 1.28 9.35 -1.95
C GLY A 162 1.00 8.63 -0.63
N TYR A 163 2.05 8.46 0.18
CA TYR A 163 1.92 7.88 1.51
C TYR A 163 2.35 8.87 2.59
N LYS A 164 1.69 8.75 3.74
CA LYS A 164 2.15 9.37 4.98
C LYS A 164 2.27 8.29 6.05
N LEU A 165 3.47 8.14 6.58
CA LEU A 165 3.86 7.09 7.50
C LEU A 165 4.28 7.70 8.84
N TRP A 166 3.86 7.09 9.95
CA TRP A 166 4.28 7.44 11.30
C TRP A 166 5.09 6.28 11.84
N LEU A 167 6.39 6.47 11.89
CA LEU A 167 7.39 5.46 12.21
C LEU A 167 7.85 5.63 13.65
N ASP A 168 7.81 4.56 14.43
CA ASP A 168 8.32 4.55 15.81
C ASP A 168 9.78 5.03 15.85
N GLN A 169 10.12 5.94 16.75
CA GLN A 169 11.47 6.55 16.77
C GLN A 169 12.56 5.55 17.11
N ASP A 170 12.28 4.58 17.97
CA ASP A 170 13.26 3.60 18.41
C ASP A 170 13.48 2.51 17.37
N THR A 171 12.39 1.97 16.82
CA THR A 171 12.41 0.75 16.00
C THR A 171 12.13 0.99 14.53
N ALA A 172 11.58 2.14 14.15
CA ALA A 172 11.02 2.47 12.84
C ALA A 172 9.78 1.62 12.43
N MET A 173 9.18 0.87 13.36
CA MET A 173 7.92 0.17 13.10
C MET A 173 6.84 1.16 12.67
N PRO A 174 6.12 0.95 11.54
CA PRO A 174 5.03 1.82 11.10
C PRO A 174 3.82 1.63 12.03
N LEU A 175 3.53 2.62 12.85
CA LEU A 175 2.41 2.63 13.79
C LEU A 175 1.13 3.18 13.17
N LYS A 176 1.27 3.98 12.13
CA LYS A 176 0.17 4.45 11.29
C LYS A 176 0.66 4.63 9.87
N THR A 177 -0.15 4.21 8.91
CA THR A 177 0.06 4.44 7.48
C THR A 177 -1.19 5.06 6.87
N GLN A 178 -1.02 5.94 5.91
CA GLN A 178 -2.11 6.50 5.12
C GLN A 178 -1.70 6.53 3.65
N LEU A 179 -2.51 5.92 2.79
CA LEU A 179 -2.51 6.18 1.36
C LEU A 179 -3.37 7.42 1.10
N ARG A 180 -2.86 8.38 0.35
CA ARG A 180 -3.53 9.64 0.07
C ARG A 180 -3.62 9.89 -1.43
N ASP A 181 -4.80 10.30 -1.85
CA ASP A 181 -5.03 10.66 -3.24
C ASP A 181 -4.39 12.02 -3.62
N GLU A 182 -4.59 12.43 -4.86
CA GLU A 182 -4.05 13.68 -5.41
C GLU A 182 -4.62 14.94 -4.75
N THR A 183 -5.74 14.83 -4.02
CA THR A 183 -6.33 15.93 -3.24
C THR A 183 -5.83 15.95 -1.80
N GLY A 184 -5.11 14.88 -1.39
CA GLY A 184 -4.64 14.66 -0.03
C GLY A 184 -5.67 13.96 0.87
N GLU A 185 -6.81 13.52 0.33
CA GLU A 185 -7.78 12.72 1.07
C GLU A 185 -7.25 11.31 1.33
N VAL A 186 -7.67 10.75 2.46
CA VAL A 186 -7.23 9.41 2.87
C VAL A 186 -8.07 8.36 2.16
N VAL A 187 -7.42 7.56 1.32
CA VAL A 187 -8.01 6.42 0.59
C VAL A 187 -8.01 5.17 1.46
N GLU A 188 -6.88 4.92 2.12
CA GLU A 188 -6.67 3.79 3.02
C GLU A 188 -5.86 4.23 4.24
N GLN A 189 -6.13 3.63 5.39
CA GLN A 189 -5.38 3.85 6.61
C GLN A 189 -5.25 2.57 7.42
N ILE A 190 -4.05 2.31 7.94
CA ILE A 190 -3.81 1.35 9.00
C ILE A 190 -3.31 2.12 10.22
N LEU A 191 -3.86 1.82 11.39
CA LEU A 191 -3.52 2.49 12.64
C LEU A 191 -3.45 1.48 13.78
N PHE A 192 -2.28 1.28 14.37
CA PHE A 192 -2.16 0.56 15.63
C PHE A 192 -2.79 1.36 16.77
N THR A 193 -3.72 0.73 17.48
CA THR A 193 -4.30 1.25 18.72
C THR A 193 -3.51 0.78 19.93
N SER A 194 -2.88 -0.39 19.83
CA SER A 194 -1.93 -0.92 20.79
C SER A 194 -0.90 -1.80 20.08
N ILE A 195 0.34 -1.77 20.53
CA ILE A 195 1.42 -2.60 19.99
C ILE A 195 2.42 -2.94 21.09
N SER A 196 2.86 -4.19 21.12
CA SER A 196 3.98 -4.69 21.90
C SER A 196 5.07 -5.21 20.97
N LEU A 197 6.32 -4.98 21.31
CA LEU A 197 7.50 -5.38 20.52
C LEU A 197 8.39 -6.28 21.41
N PRO A 198 7.98 -7.53 21.70
CA PRO A 198 8.75 -8.43 22.55
C PRO A 198 9.97 -8.98 21.79
N GLU A 199 11.05 -9.28 22.50
CA GLU A 199 12.22 -9.95 21.91
C GLU A 199 11.89 -11.36 21.37
N TYR A 200 10.90 -12.03 21.97
CA TYR A 200 10.53 -13.39 21.63
C TYR A 200 9.03 -13.62 21.67
N ILE A 201 8.51 -14.29 20.63
CA ILE A 201 7.14 -14.82 20.56
C ILE A 201 7.21 -16.34 20.43
N PRO A 202 6.53 -17.11 21.29
CA PRO A 202 6.54 -18.57 21.21
C PRO A 202 5.80 -19.07 19.96
N ALA A 203 6.25 -20.19 19.39
CA ALA A 203 5.61 -20.79 18.21
C ALA A 203 4.12 -21.13 18.43
N SER A 204 3.73 -21.41 19.67
CA SER A 204 2.32 -21.67 20.04
C SER A 204 1.40 -20.47 19.83
N ALA A 205 1.93 -19.25 19.81
CA ALA A 205 1.16 -18.04 19.49
C ALA A 205 0.70 -17.99 18.02
N MET A 206 1.32 -18.80 17.16
CA MET A 206 0.95 -18.92 15.73
C MET A 206 -0.16 -19.94 15.50
N ALA A 207 -0.52 -20.75 16.50
CA ALA A 207 -1.61 -21.72 16.35
C ALA A 207 -2.95 -21.00 16.13
N PRO A 208 -3.79 -21.48 15.20
CA PRO A 208 -5.14 -20.96 15.04
C PRO A 208 -5.92 -21.00 16.36
N VAL A 209 -6.68 -19.94 16.62
CA VAL A 209 -7.55 -19.87 17.80
C VAL A 209 -8.99 -20.22 17.47
N THR A 210 -9.36 -20.17 16.18
CA THR A 210 -10.69 -20.53 15.70
C THR A 210 -10.82 -22.06 15.61
N PRO A 211 -11.79 -22.69 16.31
CA PRO A 211 -12.04 -24.12 16.15
C PRO A 211 -12.51 -24.44 14.74
N THR A 212 -11.90 -25.46 14.10
CA THR A 212 -12.20 -25.84 12.70
C THR A 212 -12.85 -27.22 12.58
N GLU A 213 -13.38 -27.78 13.68
CA GLU A 213 -14.09 -29.05 13.64
C GLU A 213 -15.33 -28.99 12.76
N GLY A 214 -15.40 -29.91 11.80
CA GLY A 214 -16.51 -29.99 10.83
C GLY A 214 -16.51 -28.89 9.78
N PHE A 215 -15.36 -28.19 9.56
CA PHE A 215 -15.17 -27.26 8.45
C PHE A 215 -14.78 -28.02 7.18
N THR A 216 -15.16 -27.45 6.04
CA THR A 216 -14.71 -27.90 4.72
C THR A 216 -13.31 -27.34 4.46
N TRP A 217 -12.35 -28.23 4.15
CA TRP A 217 -10.99 -27.84 3.81
C TRP A 217 -10.82 -27.80 2.29
N LEU A 218 -10.49 -26.64 1.78
CA LEU A 218 -10.19 -26.41 0.37
C LEU A 218 -8.71 -26.08 0.24
N ARG A 219 -7.97 -26.90 -0.48
CA ARG A 219 -6.55 -26.65 -0.78
C ARG A 219 -6.45 -26.21 -2.25
N ARG A 220 -6.04 -24.97 -2.44
CA ARG A 220 -5.62 -24.49 -3.76
C ARG A 220 -4.11 -24.69 -3.85
N GLY A 221 -3.67 -25.48 -4.80
CA GLY A 221 -2.26 -25.48 -5.19
C GLY A 221 -1.85 -24.03 -5.51
N SER A 222 -0.59 -23.68 -5.28
CA SER A 222 -0.02 -22.50 -5.96
C SER A 222 -0.59 -22.55 -7.37
N ALA A 223 -1.20 -21.45 -7.83
CA ALA A 223 -1.63 -21.39 -9.22
C ALA A 223 -0.37 -21.65 -10.07
N GLU A 224 -0.09 -22.93 -10.32
CA GLU A 224 0.68 -23.32 -11.47
C GLU A 224 -0.10 -22.68 -12.60
N GLY A 225 0.38 -21.53 -13.04
CA GLY A 225 -0.13 -20.91 -14.24
C GLY A 225 -0.23 -22.07 -15.22
N HIS A 226 -1.36 -22.20 -15.89
CA HIS A 226 -1.53 -23.25 -16.89
C HIS A 226 -0.29 -23.20 -17.75
N ASP A 227 0.63 -24.12 -17.46
CA ASP A 227 1.96 -24.17 -18.04
C ASP A 227 1.75 -24.37 -19.54
N GLY A 228 1.93 -23.30 -20.31
CA GLY A 228 1.78 -23.31 -21.76
C GLY A 228 0.82 -22.27 -22.37
N GLN A 229 -0.09 -21.65 -21.62
CA GLN A 229 -0.86 -20.54 -22.20
C GLN A 229 -0.06 -19.22 -22.06
N ARG A 230 0.48 -18.76 -23.18
CA ARG A 230 1.13 -17.44 -23.25
C ARG A 230 0.09 -16.34 -23.04
N VAL A 231 0.45 -15.37 -22.21
CA VAL A 231 -0.28 -14.11 -22.17
C VAL A 231 -0.02 -13.39 -23.49
N GLU A 232 -1.09 -13.12 -24.22
CA GLU A 232 -1.05 -12.55 -25.57
C GLU A 232 -1.13 -11.02 -25.58
N TRP A 233 -1.29 -10.39 -24.40
CA TRP A 233 -1.53 -8.98 -24.27
C TRP A 233 -0.40 -8.27 -23.52
N ARG A 234 -0.11 -7.04 -23.94
CA ARG A 234 0.84 -6.16 -23.26
C ARG A 234 0.38 -4.71 -23.36
N ALA A 235 0.81 -3.87 -22.45
CA ALA A 235 0.63 -2.41 -22.58
C ALA A 235 1.72 -1.85 -23.48
N ALA A 236 1.33 -1.20 -24.58
CA ALA A 236 2.26 -0.54 -25.50
C ALA A 236 2.87 0.73 -24.90
N ARG A 237 2.17 1.38 -23.98
CA ARG A 237 2.62 2.58 -23.26
C ARG A 237 2.21 2.51 -21.81
N LEU A 238 3.16 2.76 -20.92
CA LEU A 238 2.96 2.80 -19.47
C LEU A 238 3.31 4.18 -18.93
N PRO A 239 2.67 4.63 -17.85
CA PRO A 239 3.19 5.76 -17.09
C PRO A 239 4.64 5.47 -16.66
N ALA A 240 5.46 6.51 -16.60
CA ALA A 240 6.88 6.35 -16.25
C ALA A 240 7.07 5.57 -14.94
N GLY A 241 8.00 4.62 -14.93
CA GLY A 241 8.29 3.74 -13.78
C GLY A 241 7.43 2.50 -13.68
N PHE A 242 6.24 2.45 -14.27
CA PHE A 242 5.45 1.23 -14.29
C PHE A 242 6.07 0.20 -15.25
N ARG A 243 6.10 -1.06 -14.81
CA ARG A 243 6.55 -2.21 -15.61
C ARG A 243 5.67 -3.42 -15.33
N LEU A 244 5.62 -4.36 -16.24
CA LEU A 244 4.96 -5.64 -16.02
C LEU A 244 5.73 -6.42 -14.95
N THR A 245 5.05 -6.79 -13.87
CA THR A 245 5.62 -7.56 -12.75
C THR A 245 5.08 -8.97 -12.67
N SER A 246 3.88 -9.20 -13.20
CA SER A 246 3.27 -10.54 -13.23
C SER A 246 2.35 -10.67 -14.45
N ALA A 247 2.33 -11.86 -15.03
CA ALA A 247 1.43 -12.22 -16.11
C ALA A 247 1.00 -13.68 -15.93
N ALA A 248 -0.30 -13.94 -15.89
CA ALA A 248 -0.86 -15.28 -15.71
C ALA A 248 -2.15 -15.45 -16.50
N VAL A 249 -2.46 -16.67 -16.85
CA VAL A 249 -3.78 -17.08 -17.36
C VAL A 249 -4.41 -18.00 -16.32
N SER A 250 -5.59 -17.67 -15.86
CA SER A 250 -6.28 -18.43 -14.83
C SER A 250 -7.77 -18.60 -15.14
N MET A 251 -8.36 -19.68 -14.64
CA MET A 251 -9.82 -19.83 -14.62
C MET A 251 -10.35 -19.16 -13.34
N MET A 252 -11.20 -18.17 -13.48
CA MET A 252 -11.92 -17.63 -12.32
C MET A 252 -13.02 -18.59 -11.87
N ALA A 253 -13.35 -18.59 -10.57
CA ALA A 253 -14.28 -19.54 -9.96
C ALA A 253 -15.67 -19.55 -10.63
N ASP A 254 -16.09 -18.41 -11.19
CA ASP A 254 -17.40 -18.21 -11.82
C ASP A 254 -17.32 -18.00 -13.34
N SER A 255 -16.16 -18.29 -13.97
CA SER A 255 -15.95 -18.12 -15.40
C SER A 255 -15.71 -19.46 -16.09
N SER A 256 -16.42 -19.69 -17.19
CA SER A 256 -16.17 -20.83 -18.10
C SER A 256 -15.02 -20.55 -19.07
N TYR A 257 -14.47 -19.36 -19.07
CA TYR A 257 -13.41 -18.91 -19.97
C TYR A 257 -12.16 -18.50 -19.20
N PRO A 258 -10.97 -18.75 -19.74
CA PRO A 258 -9.73 -18.30 -19.13
C PRO A 258 -9.64 -16.77 -19.14
N VAL A 259 -9.15 -16.22 -18.04
CA VAL A 259 -8.90 -14.78 -17.85
C VAL A 259 -7.39 -14.57 -17.85
N GLN A 260 -6.90 -13.65 -18.68
CA GLN A 260 -5.52 -13.21 -18.62
C GLN A 260 -5.42 -12.10 -17.58
N HIS A 261 -4.51 -12.23 -16.64
CA HIS A 261 -4.25 -11.29 -15.58
C HIS A 261 -2.82 -10.77 -15.68
N LEU A 262 -2.69 -9.46 -15.87
CA LEU A 262 -1.43 -8.73 -15.91
C LEU A 262 -1.35 -7.81 -14.69
N VAL A 263 -0.18 -7.71 -14.08
CA VAL A 263 0.06 -6.74 -13.01
C VAL A 263 1.19 -5.80 -13.43
N TYR A 264 0.88 -4.52 -13.45
CA TYR A 264 1.85 -3.45 -13.68
C TYR A 264 2.13 -2.73 -12.38
N SER A 265 3.39 -2.53 -12.04
CA SER A 265 3.79 -1.85 -10.81
C SER A 265 5.03 -0.98 -11.04
N ASP A 266 5.15 0.08 -10.26
CA ASP A 266 6.35 0.92 -10.16
C ASP A 266 7.20 0.61 -8.91
N GLY A 267 6.80 -0.42 -8.15
CA GLY A 267 7.41 -0.82 -6.88
C GLY A 267 6.62 -0.40 -5.64
N LEU A 268 5.69 0.55 -5.76
CA LEU A 268 4.79 0.98 -4.69
C LEU A 268 3.32 0.94 -5.14
N ALA A 269 2.99 1.59 -6.24
CA ALA A 269 1.67 1.54 -6.85
C ALA A 269 1.55 0.31 -7.77
N ALA A 270 0.37 -0.32 -7.79
CA ALA A 270 0.09 -1.46 -8.65
C ALA A 270 -1.27 -1.33 -9.35
N VAL A 271 -1.33 -1.84 -10.57
CA VAL A 271 -2.56 -1.94 -11.38
C VAL A 271 -2.68 -3.36 -11.90
N SER A 272 -3.77 -4.03 -11.52
CA SER A 272 -4.19 -5.31 -12.09
C SER A 272 -5.01 -5.08 -13.35
N VAL A 273 -4.71 -5.80 -14.41
CA VAL A 273 -5.43 -5.75 -15.68
C VAL A 273 -5.96 -7.14 -16.00
N PHE A 274 -7.27 -7.23 -16.17
CA PHE A 274 -7.98 -8.45 -16.55
C PHE A 274 -8.43 -8.34 -17.99
N ILE A 275 -8.16 -9.38 -18.80
CA ILE A 275 -8.58 -9.47 -20.19
C ILE A 275 -9.45 -10.72 -20.32
N GLU A 276 -10.73 -10.50 -20.65
CA GLU A 276 -11.79 -11.49 -20.57
C GLU A 276 -12.50 -11.65 -21.91
N ASP A 277 -13.02 -12.86 -22.15
CA ASP A 277 -13.86 -13.12 -23.31
C ASP A 277 -15.22 -12.46 -23.10
N PRO A 278 -15.75 -11.67 -24.06
CA PRO A 278 -17.05 -11.04 -23.94
C PRO A 278 -18.22 -12.03 -23.91
N GLN A 279 -18.00 -13.31 -24.22
CA GLN A 279 -18.98 -14.37 -24.08
C GLN A 279 -19.03 -14.96 -22.66
N ALA A 280 -18.06 -14.59 -21.78
CA ALA A 280 -18.18 -14.87 -20.37
C ALA A 280 -19.41 -14.13 -19.84
N GLU A 281 -20.30 -14.84 -19.14
CA GLU A 281 -21.51 -14.25 -18.56
C GLU A 281 -21.14 -13.15 -17.57
N GLY A 282 -21.48 -11.91 -17.88
CA GLY A 282 -21.21 -10.76 -17.01
C GLY A 282 -21.89 -9.49 -17.52
N ASP A 283 -22.45 -8.75 -16.58
CA ASP A 283 -22.99 -7.41 -16.83
C ASP A 283 -21.82 -6.41 -16.76
N TRP A 284 -21.18 -6.17 -17.90
CA TRP A 284 -19.96 -5.36 -17.98
C TRP A 284 -20.29 -3.86 -17.85
N THR A 285 -19.91 -3.28 -16.74
CA THR A 285 -19.96 -1.82 -16.58
C THR A 285 -18.73 -1.22 -17.26
N LEU A 286 -18.92 -0.65 -18.45
CA LEU A 286 -17.81 0.01 -19.16
C LEU A 286 -17.58 1.44 -18.66
N GLY A 287 -16.36 1.90 -18.78
CA GLY A 287 -15.93 3.24 -18.34
C GLY A 287 -15.28 3.23 -16.96
N LEU A 288 -15.24 4.39 -16.34
CA LEU A 288 -14.65 4.59 -15.02
C LEU A 288 -15.64 4.19 -13.92
N ALA A 289 -15.17 3.42 -12.96
CA ALA A 289 -15.88 3.03 -11.75
C ALA A 289 -14.97 3.13 -10.53
N ARG A 290 -15.54 3.09 -9.33
CA ARG A 290 -14.79 3.01 -8.07
C ARG A 290 -15.22 1.76 -7.31
N VAL A 291 -14.23 0.99 -6.86
CA VAL A 291 -14.43 -0.25 -6.11
C VAL A 291 -13.64 -0.13 -4.80
N GLY A 292 -14.34 0.19 -3.72
CA GLY A 292 -13.67 0.52 -2.45
C GLY A 292 -12.77 1.75 -2.59
N GLY A 293 -11.48 1.61 -2.29
CA GLY A 293 -10.44 2.62 -2.47
C GLY A 293 -9.86 2.68 -3.88
N ALA A 294 -10.06 1.62 -4.68
CA ALA A 294 -9.48 1.50 -6.00
C ALA A 294 -10.33 2.19 -7.08
N ASN A 295 -9.67 2.74 -8.09
CA ASN A 295 -10.29 3.10 -9.37
C ASN A 295 -10.23 1.91 -10.31
N ALA A 296 -11.30 1.71 -11.09
CA ALA A 296 -11.39 0.71 -12.14
C ALA A 296 -11.80 1.38 -13.46
N PHE A 297 -11.22 0.94 -14.56
CA PHE A 297 -11.62 1.37 -15.88
C PHE A 297 -11.77 0.18 -16.82
N SER A 298 -12.95 0.03 -17.42
CA SER A 298 -13.27 -1.08 -18.31
C SER A 298 -13.61 -0.57 -19.72
N LEU A 299 -13.10 -1.27 -20.72
CA LEU A 299 -13.42 -0.99 -22.13
C LEU A 299 -13.49 -2.29 -22.95
N ARG A 300 -14.12 -2.19 -24.13
CA ARG A 300 -14.02 -3.24 -25.15
C ARG A 300 -12.88 -2.92 -26.10
N HIS A 301 -11.99 -3.85 -26.29
CA HIS A 301 -10.82 -3.72 -27.17
C HIS A 301 -10.53 -5.05 -27.87
N ASP A 302 -10.44 -5.03 -29.19
CA ASP A 302 -10.16 -6.20 -30.05
C ASP A 302 -10.99 -7.45 -29.72
N GLY A 303 -12.30 -7.24 -29.51
CA GLY A 303 -13.23 -8.33 -29.19
C GLY A 303 -13.13 -8.88 -27.77
N ARG A 304 -12.34 -8.27 -26.89
CA ARG A 304 -12.20 -8.61 -25.47
C ARG A 304 -12.76 -7.50 -24.57
N VAL A 305 -13.02 -7.84 -23.33
CA VAL A 305 -13.27 -6.88 -22.27
C VAL A 305 -11.98 -6.73 -21.46
N VAL A 306 -11.48 -5.50 -21.40
CA VAL A 306 -10.29 -5.14 -20.63
C VAL A 306 -10.72 -4.33 -19.42
N THR A 307 -10.33 -4.77 -18.22
CA THR A 307 -10.58 -4.06 -16.96
C THR A 307 -9.25 -3.84 -16.24
N ALA A 308 -8.87 -2.57 -16.06
CA ALA A 308 -7.73 -2.17 -15.22
C ALA A 308 -8.25 -1.66 -13.87
N ILE A 309 -7.68 -2.12 -12.76
CA ILE A 309 -8.07 -1.74 -11.40
C ILE A 309 -6.84 -1.54 -10.52
N GLY A 310 -6.86 -0.51 -9.67
CA GLY A 310 -5.77 -0.24 -8.72
C GLY A 310 -6.05 0.97 -7.84
N GLU A 311 -5.33 1.05 -6.72
CA GLU A 311 -5.33 2.21 -5.82
C GLU A 311 -4.38 3.29 -6.36
N VAL A 312 -4.75 3.82 -7.49
CA VAL A 312 -4.03 4.84 -8.25
C VAL A 312 -5.04 5.84 -8.80
N PRO A 313 -4.63 7.04 -9.24
CA PRO A 313 -5.51 7.99 -9.92
C PRO A 313 -6.25 7.36 -11.10
N ALA A 314 -7.49 7.78 -11.33
CA ALA A 314 -8.34 7.28 -12.41
C ALA A 314 -7.66 7.30 -13.78
N ARG A 315 -6.86 8.36 -14.05
CA ARG A 315 -6.08 8.51 -15.28
C ARG A 315 -5.08 7.37 -15.51
N THR A 316 -4.60 6.74 -14.43
CA THR A 316 -3.60 5.66 -14.51
C THR A 316 -4.23 4.37 -15.01
N VAL A 317 -5.34 3.94 -14.41
CA VAL A 317 -6.08 2.76 -14.88
C VAL A 317 -6.58 2.97 -16.30
N GLU A 318 -7.05 4.18 -16.65
CA GLU A 318 -7.49 4.51 -17.99
C GLU A 318 -6.33 4.48 -19.01
N ALA A 319 -5.17 5.08 -18.68
CA ALA A 319 -3.99 5.11 -19.55
C ALA A 319 -3.47 3.70 -19.84
N ILE A 320 -3.37 2.85 -18.81
CA ILE A 320 -2.90 1.46 -18.94
C ILE A 320 -3.90 0.65 -19.78
N ALA A 321 -5.21 0.68 -19.42
CA ALA A 321 -6.22 -0.08 -20.13
C ALA A 321 -6.30 0.28 -21.64
N ARG A 322 -6.23 1.57 -21.96
CA ARG A 322 -6.28 2.04 -23.36
C ARG A 322 -5.01 1.75 -24.16
N SER A 323 -3.91 1.46 -23.50
CA SER A 323 -2.62 1.16 -24.15
C SER A 323 -2.40 -0.33 -24.41
N LEU A 324 -3.35 -1.19 -24.00
CA LEU A 324 -3.23 -2.62 -24.21
C LEU A 324 -3.32 -2.96 -25.70
N GLU A 325 -2.44 -3.83 -26.13
CA GLU A 325 -2.38 -4.37 -27.49
C GLU A 325 -2.23 -5.90 -27.42
N ALA A 326 -2.84 -6.61 -28.36
CA ALA A 326 -2.55 -8.00 -28.54
C ALA A 326 -1.10 -8.15 -29.04
N GLY A 327 -0.29 -8.88 -28.30
CA GLY A 327 1.10 -9.14 -28.68
C GLY A 327 1.17 -10.02 -29.91
N ASP A 328 2.20 -9.81 -30.73
CA ASP A 328 2.47 -10.70 -31.87
C ASP A 328 2.94 -12.07 -31.29
N PRO A 329 2.28 -13.20 -31.64
CA PRO A 329 2.65 -14.52 -31.12
C PRO A 329 4.09 -14.94 -31.48
N HIS A 330 4.79 -14.16 -32.34
CA HIS A 330 6.15 -14.43 -32.80
C HIS A 330 7.25 -13.60 -32.13
N GLU A 331 6.92 -12.59 -31.35
CA GLU A 331 7.93 -11.76 -30.67
C GLU A 331 8.29 -12.39 -29.30
N ALA A 332 9.44 -13.09 -29.27
CA ALA A 332 10.03 -13.55 -28.01
C ALA A 332 10.33 -12.34 -27.11
N PRO A 333 10.16 -12.44 -25.78
CA PRO A 333 10.53 -11.34 -24.88
C PRO A 333 12.02 -11.07 -25.07
N ASP A 334 12.33 -9.83 -25.47
CA ASP A 334 13.70 -9.34 -25.57
C ASP A 334 14.35 -9.44 -24.18
N GLY A 335 15.27 -10.38 -24.06
CA GLY A 335 16.02 -10.63 -22.83
C GLY A 335 16.95 -9.43 -22.57
N GLY A 336 16.42 -8.40 -21.92
CA GLY A 336 17.22 -7.28 -21.42
C GLY A 336 18.23 -7.78 -20.38
N HIS A 337 19.50 -7.62 -20.71
CA HIS A 337 20.67 -7.83 -19.86
C HIS A 337 20.74 -6.82 -18.70
#